data_256155e51a0f490366a4878190e57ab9
#
_entry.id   256155e51a0f490366a4878190e57ab9
#
_cell.length_a   1.000
_cell.length_b   1.000
_cell.length_c   1.000
_cell.angle_alpha   90.00
_cell.angle_beta   90.00
_cell.angle_gamma   90.00
#
_symmetry.space_group_name_H-M   'P 1'
#
loop_
_entity.id
_entity.type
_entity.pdbx_description
1 polymer ?
#
loop_
_entity_poly.entity_id
_entity_poly.type
_entity_poly.pdbx_seq_one_letter_code
_entity_poly.pdbx_strand_id
1 'polypeptide(L)'
;MKRGLAVACFIALAFAIVGTVAEAADTAKPRIAVLEFKNKADNQWWYHGGAEAAQDVFVTELVKSGKFKVIDREQLAALMQEKNLSISGDVDPKTAVKAGKLLGVQYFLTGAVTEYGAQGTSASAPSVGGLPGFSGGKKTFTAAANARIIDTTTGEILWADEARGEDSKFKLNIGGFGGGVDYDDRQFDKVMKPVVQQLVASIKAADL
;
A
#
# COMPACT_ATOMS: atom_id res chain seq x y z
N MET A 1 -0.51 -18.72 91.83
CA MET A 1 -1.88 -19.02 91.37
C MET A 1 -2.37 -17.83 90.55
N LYS A 2 -2.89 -18.10 89.43
CA LYS A 2 -3.76 -17.37 88.52
C LYS A 2 -3.10 -17.15 87.11
N ARG A 3 -3.64 -17.93 86.27
CA ARG A 3 -3.48 -18.04 84.86
C ARG A 3 -4.11 -16.80 84.19
N GLY A 4 -3.28 -16.06 83.37
CA GLY A 4 -3.73 -14.97 82.49
C GLY A 4 -3.65 -15.42 81.06
N LEU A 5 -4.78 -15.55 80.46
CA LEU A 5 -5.03 -16.02 79.10
C LEU A 5 -4.53 -14.97 78.10
N ALA A 6 -3.56 -15.32 77.32
CA ALA A 6 -3.09 -14.49 76.22
C ALA A 6 -4.02 -14.70 75.02
N VAL A 7 -4.83 -13.69 74.73
CA VAL A 7 -5.61 -13.61 73.51
C VAL A 7 -4.73 -13.08 72.41
N ALA A 8 -4.29 -13.98 71.52
CA ALA A 8 -3.58 -13.59 70.31
C ALA A 8 -4.56 -13.01 69.30
N CYS A 9 -4.55 -11.70 69.11
CA CYS A 9 -5.20 -11.03 68.00
C CYS A 9 -4.45 -11.30 66.72
N PHE A 10 -4.93 -12.24 65.95
CA PHE A 10 -4.54 -12.38 64.56
C PHE A 10 -5.22 -11.25 63.73
N ILE A 11 -4.50 -10.16 63.54
CA ILE A 11 -4.86 -9.17 62.53
C ILE A 11 -4.50 -9.73 61.17
N ALA A 12 -5.45 -10.35 60.52
CA ALA A 12 -5.34 -10.70 59.10
C ALA A 12 -5.25 -9.42 58.26
N LEU A 13 -4.06 -9.02 57.91
CA LEU A 13 -3.80 -7.95 56.94
C LEU A 13 -4.22 -8.44 55.55
N ALA A 14 -5.49 -8.27 55.22
CA ALA A 14 -5.96 -8.48 53.85
C ALA A 14 -5.34 -7.40 52.96
N PHE A 15 -4.21 -7.74 52.34
CA PHE A 15 -3.63 -6.94 51.28
C PHE A 15 -4.56 -7.06 50.06
N ALA A 16 -5.47 -6.09 49.92
CA ALA A 16 -6.28 -5.94 48.74
C ALA A 16 -5.30 -5.52 47.61
N ILE A 17 -4.89 -6.51 46.81
CA ILE A 17 -4.25 -6.27 45.51
C ILE A 17 -5.34 -5.67 44.62
N VAL A 18 -5.46 -4.35 44.65
CA VAL A 18 -6.14 -3.60 43.61
C VAL A 18 -5.31 -3.76 42.38
N GLY A 19 -5.55 -4.84 41.64
CA GLY A 19 -5.08 -4.97 40.28
C GLY A 19 -5.63 -3.79 39.49
N THR A 20 -4.80 -2.78 39.28
CA THR A 20 -5.06 -1.82 38.22
C THR A 20 -5.06 -2.62 36.95
N VAL A 21 -6.25 -2.98 36.48
CA VAL A 21 -6.45 -3.34 35.08
C VAL A 21 -6.06 -2.05 34.35
N ALA A 22 -4.81 -2.01 33.88
CA ALA A 22 -4.42 -1.06 32.87
C ALA A 22 -5.30 -1.45 31.67
N GLU A 23 -6.45 -0.78 31.57
CA GLU A 23 -7.24 -0.73 30.37
C GLU A 23 -6.26 -0.23 29.34
N ALA A 24 -5.71 -1.18 28.56
CA ALA A 24 -4.88 -0.85 27.40
C ALA A 24 -5.78 0.09 26.61
N ALA A 25 -5.50 1.38 26.69
CA ALA A 25 -6.14 2.36 25.85
C ALA A 25 -5.95 1.78 24.45
N ASP A 26 -7.03 1.29 23.86
CA ASP A 26 -7.11 1.00 22.44
C ASP A 26 -6.81 2.36 21.80
N THR A 27 -5.52 2.61 21.58
CA THR A 27 -5.06 3.79 20.87
C THR A 27 -5.66 3.58 19.50
N ALA A 28 -6.84 4.18 19.34
CA ALA A 28 -7.68 3.94 18.19
C ALA A 28 -6.83 4.26 16.96
N LYS A 29 -6.46 3.19 16.22
CA LYS A 29 -5.63 3.30 15.02
C LYS A 29 -6.12 4.46 14.18
N PRO A 30 -5.25 5.35 13.72
CA PRO A 30 -5.65 6.51 12.95
C PRO A 30 -6.38 6.08 11.67
N ARG A 31 -7.37 6.85 11.27
CA ARG A 31 -8.15 6.60 10.06
C ARG A 31 -7.45 7.21 8.86
N ILE A 32 -7.24 6.42 7.84
CA ILE A 32 -6.64 6.84 6.58
C ILE A 32 -7.61 6.58 5.42
N ALA A 33 -7.79 7.54 4.56
CA ALA A 33 -8.53 7.36 3.32
C ALA A 33 -7.56 7.39 2.12
N VAL A 34 -7.69 6.40 1.25
CA VAL A 34 -6.89 6.31 0.03
C VAL A 34 -7.65 7.03 -1.08
N LEU A 35 -7.08 8.15 -1.53
CA LEU A 35 -7.62 8.94 -2.63
C LEU A 35 -7.26 8.31 -3.98
N GLU A 36 -7.88 8.83 -5.04
CA GLU A 36 -7.59 8.40 -6.40
C GLU A 36 -6.11 8.60 -6.74
N PHE A 37 -5.48 7.55 -7.27
CA PHE A 37 -4.13 7.61 -7.80
C PHE A 37 -4.15 8.11 -9.23
N LYS A 38 -3.17 8.94 -9.59
CA LYS A 38 -3.02 9.41 -10.96
C LYS A 38 -2.19 8.45 -11.79
N ASN A 39 -2.57 8.30 -13.05
CA ASN A 39 -1.71 7.64 -14.03
C ASN A 39 -0.88 8.72 -14.75
N LYS A 40 0.43 8.74 -14.50
CA LYS A 40 1.41 9.64 -15.12
C LYS A 40 2.43 8.91 -15.99
N ALA A 41 2.23 7.61 -16.20
CA ALA A 41 3.14 6.82 -17.04
C ALA A 41 2.87 7.06 -18.52
N ASP A 42 3.91 7.46 -19.27
CA ASP A 42 3.79 7.97 -20.66
C ASP A 42 3.42 6.92 -21.72
N ASN A 43 3.47 5.62 -21.42
CA ASN A 43 3.40 4.55 -22.43
C ASN A 43 2.17 3.64 -22.30
N GLN A 44 1.00 4.15 -21.89
CA GLN A 44 -0.06 3.31 -21.36
C GLN A 44 -1.34 3.28 -22.17
N TRP A 45 -1.24 3.32 -23.47
CA TRP A 45 -2.42 3.18 -24.33
C TRP A 45 -3.17 1.85 -24.13
N TRP A 46 -2.55 0.84 -23.56
CA TRP A 46 -3.10 -0.52 -23.41
C TRP A 46 -3.56 -0.86 -21.98
N TYR A 47 -3.25 -0.04 -20.97
CA TYR A 47 -3.67 -0.29 -19.59
C TYR A 47 -4.24 0.97 -18.91
N HIS A 48 -5.53 1.17 -19.09
CA HIS A 48 -6.22 2.35 -18.53
C HIS A 48 -6.50 2.26 -17.02
N GLY A 49 -6.51 1.05 -16.43
CA GLY A 49 -6.83 0.78 -15.02
C GLY A 49 -5.64 0.76 -14.06
N GLY A 50 -4.41 1.11 -14.49
CA GLY A 50 -3.20 0.94 -13.69
C GLY A 50 -3.18 1.71 -12.37
N ALA A 51 -3.69 2.93 -12.37
CA ALA A 51 -3.77 3.76 -11.17
C ALA A 51 -4.80 3.22 -10.17
N GLU A 52 -5.96 2.78 -10.66
CA GLU A 52 -7.00 2.16 -9.82
C GLU A 52 -6.53 0.82 -9.25
N ALA A 53 -5.91 -0.03 -10.06
CA ALA A 53 -5.36 -1.29 -9.59
C ALA A 53 -4.24 -1.08 -8.55
N ALA A 54 -3.38 -0.08 -8.73
CA ALA A 54 -2.39 0.28 -7.72
C ALA A 54 -3.05 0.75 -6.42
N GLN A 55 -4.12 1.55 -6.49
CA GLN A 55 -4.90 1.98 -5.34
C GLN A 55 -5.47 0.80 -4.57
N ASP A 56 -6.08 -0.18 -5.25
CA ASP A 56 -6.65 -1.37 -4.62
C ASP A 56 -5.58 -2.23 -3.92
N VAL A 57 -4.38 -2.33 -4.51
CA VAL A 57 -3.24 -2.98 -3.87
C VAL A 57 -2.80 -2.19 -2.62
N PHE A 58 -2.76 -0.86 -2.67
CA PHE A 58 -2.45 -0.01 -1.50
C PHE A 58 -3.45 -0.23 -0.36
N VAL A 59 -4.75 -0.20 -0.64
CA VAL A 59 -5.80 -0.47 0.35
C VAL A 59 -5.54 -1.82 1.02
N THR A 60 -5.32 -2.86 0.22
CA THR A 60 -5.08 -4.21 0.72
C THR A 60 -3.84 -4.30 1.61
N GLU A 61 -2.71 -3.75 1.19
CA GLU A 61 -1.46 -3.82 1.94
C GLU A 61 -1.48 -2.90 3.18
N LEU A 62 -2.16 -1.75 3.14
CA LEU A 62 -2.37 -0.89 4.31
C LEU A 62 -3.23 -1.59 5.39
N VAL A 63 -4.31 -2.28 4.99
CA VAL A 63 -5.12 -3.07 5.93
C VAL A 63 -4.26 -4.17 6.57
N LYS A 64 -3.47 -4.90 5.78
CA LYS A 64 -2.55 -5.93 6.29
C LYS A 64 -1.47 -5.37 7.21
N SER A 65 -1.04 -4.13 7.02
CA SER A 65 -0.04 -3.48 7.88
C SER A 65 -0.50 -3.36 9.33
N GLY A 66 -1.82 -3.29 9.53
CA GLY A 66 -2.45 -3.15 10.84
C GLY A 66 -2.22 -1.79 11.52
N LYS A 67 -1.55 -0.82 10.87
CA LYS A 67 -1.23 0.51 11.41
C LYS A 67 -2.44 1.43 11.42
N PHE A 68 -3.34 1.30 10.43
CA PHE A 68 -4.45 2.22 10.19
C PHE A 68 -5.81 1.52 10.17
N LYS A 69 -6.88 2.28 10.41
CA LYS A 69 -8.24 1.97 9.98
C LYS A 69 -8.42 2.56 8.58
N VAL A 70 -8.39 1.71 7.56
CA VAL A 70 -8.44 2.16 6.16
C VAL A 70 -9.89 2.35 5.75
N ILE A 71 -10.18 3.49 5.12
CA ILE A 71 -11.44 3.76 4.44
C ILE A 71 -11.20 3.49 2.95
N ASP A 72 -11.94 2.55 2.41
CA ASP A 72 -11.83 2.19 1.00
C ASP A 72 -12.47 3.23 0.08
N ARG A 73 -12.26 3.05 -1.23
CA ARG A 73 -12.73 3.96 -2.26
C ARG A 73 -14.25 4.11 -2.29
N GLU A 74 -14.98 3.01 -2.14
CA GLU A 74 -16.44 3.02 -2.22
C GLU A 74 -17.05 3.73 -1.01
N GLN A 75 -16.55 3.42 0.19
CA GLN A 75 -16.96 4.11 1.41
C GLN A 75 -16.61 5.59 1.36
N LEU A 76 -15.42 5.92 0.86
CA LEU A 76 -15.00 7.31 0.69
C LEU A 76 -15.91 8.05 -0.30
N ALA A 77 -16.22 7.45 -1.46
CA ALA A 77 -17.11 8.04 -2.46
C ALA A 77 -18.51 8.29 -1.90
N ALA A 78 -19.08 7.34 -1.16
CA ALA A 78 -20.38 7.49 -0.51
C ALA A 78 -20.37 8.65 0.51
N LEU A 79 -19.34 8.74 1.35
CA LEU A 79 -19.19 9.83 2.31
C LEU A 79 -19.01 11.20 1.61
N MET A 80 -18.24 11.25 0.55
CA MET A 80 -18.03 12.47 -0.23
C MET A 80 -19.31 12.94 -0.89
N GLN A 81 -20.09 12.03 -1.46
CA GLN A 81 -21.38 12.33 -2.04
C GLN A 81 -22.37 12.88 -0.98
N GLU A 82 -22.45 12.22 0.18
CA GLU A 82 -23.29 12.67 1.30
C GLU A 82 -22.93 14.09 1.77
N LYS A 83 -21.63 14.42 1.77
CA LYS A 83 -21.10 15.74 2.21
C LYS A 83 -20.98 16.77 1.07
N ASN A 84 -21.42 16.46 -0.15
CA ASN A 84 -21.25 17.31 -1.34
C ASN A 84 -19.78 17.73 -1.56
N LEU A 85 -18.84 16.81 -1.36
CA LEU A 85 -17.42 17.04 -1.55
C LEU A 85 -16.94 16.43 -2.86
N SER A 86 -15.98 17.11 -3.49
CA SER A 86 -15.24 16.58 -4.63
C SER A 86 -13.74 16.73 -4.33
N ILE A 87 -13.05 15.61 -4.18
CA ILE A 87 -11.62 15.57 -3.91
C ILE A 87 -10.97 14.66 -4.94
N SER A 88 -10.14 15.23 -5.81
CA SER A 88 -9.29 14.48 -6.73
C SER A 88 -7.92 14.21 -6.09
N GLY A 89 -7.11 13.36 -6.69
CA GLY A 89 -5.77 13.03 -6.20
C GLY A 89 -4.79 14.21 -6.07
N ASP A 90 -5.13 15.41 -6.56
CA ASP A 90 -4.40 16.68 -6.31
C ASP A 90 -5.16 17.51 -5.28
N VAL A 91 -5.04 17.14 -4.03
CA VAL A 91 -5.67 17.85 -2.92
C VAL A 91 -4.73 18.95 -2.43
N ASP A 92 -5.19 20.21 -2.49
CA ASP A 92 -4.50 21.29 -1.81
C ASP A 92 -4.69 21.19 -0.28
N PRO A 93 -3.76 21.74 0.52
CA PRO A 93 -3.81 21.62 1.98
C PRO A 93 -5.11 22.08 2.61
N LYS A 94 -5.71 23.17 2.13
CA LYS A 94 -6.95 23.73 2.70
C LYS A 94 -8.15 22.82 2.44
N THR A 95 -8.20 22.25 1.24
CA THR A 95 -9.24 21.27 0.87
C THR A 95 -9.07 19.98 1.66
N ALA A 96 -7.82 19.49 1.87
CA ALA A 96 -7.53 18.34 2.70
C ALA A 96 -8.04 18.52 4.14
N VAL A 97 -7.74 19.66 4.78
CA VAL A 97 -8.20 19.98 6.14
C VAL A 97 -9.72 19.99 6.24
N LYS A 98 -10.41 20.66 5.32
CA LYS A 98 -11.87 20.72 5.31
C LYS A 98 -12.50 19.33 5.14
N ALA A 99 -12.00 18.57 4.20
CA ALA A 99 -12.50 17.23 3.91
C ALA A 99 -12.21 16.25 5.05
N GLY A 100 -11.01 16.28 5.63
CA GLY A 100 -10.63 15.45 6.74
C GLY A 100 -11.55 15.62 7.95
N LYS A 101 -11.88 16.86 8.31
CA LYS A 101 -12.84 17.17 9.38
C LYS A 101 -14.24 16.62 9.10
N LEU A 102 -14.73 16.75 7.85
CA LEU A 102 -16.06 16.31 7.48
C LEU A 102 -16.15 14.77 7.39
N LEU A 103 -15.09 14.11 6.96
CA LEU A 103 -15.02 12.66 6.77
C LEU A 103 -14.56 11.94 8.03
N GLY A 104 -14.03 12.66 9.02
CA GLY A 104 -13.49 12.09 10.26
C GLY A 104 -12.27 11.19 10.01
N VAL A 105 -11.40 11.56 9.04
CA VAL A 105 -10.13 10.89 8.76
C VAL A 105 -8.97 11.77 9.16
N GLN A 106 -7.90 11.15 9.70
CA GLN A 106 -6.70 11.85 10.11
C GLN A 106 -5.70 12.00 8.94
N TYR A 107 -5.72 11.05 8.01
CA TYR A 107 -4.75 11.02 6.92
C TYR A 107 -5.41 10.78 5.57
N PHE A 108 -4.91 11.47 4.54
CA PHE A 108 -5.13 11.10 3.16
C PHE A 108 -3.85 10.51 2.57
N LEU A 109 -3.97 9.35 1.93
CA LEU A 109 -2.94 8.81 1.06
C LEU A 109 -3.32 9.12 -0.39
N THR A 110 -2.40 9.74 -1.12
CA THR A 110 -2.52 10.00 -2.55
C THR A 110 -1.21 9.67 -3.25
N GLY A 111 -1.23 9.46 -4.55
CA GLY A 111 -0.04 9.11 -5.30
C GLY A 111 -0.25 9.06 -6.80
N ALA A 112 0.75 8.56 -7.49
CA ALA A 112 0.69 8.35 -8.92
C ALA A 112 1.50 7.11 -9.33
N VAL A 113 1.02 6.39 -10.34
CA VAL A 113 1.84 5.47 -11.12
C VAL A 113 2.64 6.32 -12.10
N THR A 114 3.96 6.33 -11.95
CA THR A 114 4.88 7.19 -12.70
C THR A 114 5.56 6.47 -13.85
N GLU A 115 5.69 5.17 -13.75
CA GLU A 115 6.22 4.32 -14.81
C GLU A 115 5.44 3.01 -14.83
N TYR A 116 5.11 2.58 -16.01
CA TYR A 116 4.64 1.23 -16.27
C TYR A 116 4.91 0.90 -17.73
N GLY A 117 5.70 -0.12 -17.97
CA GLY A 117 6.08 -0.42 -19.34
C GLY A 117 6.80 -1.76 -19.48
N ALA A 118 7.04 -2.12 -20.72
CA ALA A 118 7.84 -3.27 -21.05
C ALA A 118 8.84 -2.90 -22.15
N GLN A 119 10.10 -3.20 -21.93
CA GLN A 119 11.15 -3.08 -22.91
C GLN A 119 11.63 -4.48 -23.32
N GLY A 120 11.84 -4.69 -24.61
CA GLY A 120 12.29 -5.96 -25.14
C GLY A 120 13.53 -5.78 -26.02
N THR A 121 14.51 -6.66 -25.83
CA THR A 121 15.62 -6.85 -26.76
C THR A 121 15.49 -8.24 -27.36
N SER A 122 15.66 -8.36 -28.68
CA SER A 122 15.66 -9.65 -29.36
C SER A 122 16.90 -9.78 -30.25
N ALA A 123 17.43 -10.97 -30.30
CA ALA A 123 18.49 -11.35 -31.20
C ALA A 123 18.07 -12.61 -31.96
N SER A 124 18.38 -12.68 -33.25
CA SER A 124 18.11 -13.88 -34.08
C SER A 124 19.28 -14.20 -34.94
N ALA A 125 19.51 -15.48 -35.16
CA ALA A 125 20.45 -15.99 -36.16
C ALA A 125 19.69 -16.88 -37.12
N PRO A 126 19.84 -16.70 -38.44
CA PRO A 126 19.19 -17.49 -39.47
C PRO A 126 19.71 -18.93 -39.49
N SER A 127 18.94 -19.83 -40.08
CA SER A 127 19.38 -21.20 -40.37
C SER A 127 20.48 -21.16 -41.41
N VAL A 128 21.61 -21.81 -41.19
CA VAL A 128 22.73 -21.88 -42.11
C VAL A 128 23.25 -23.32 -42.16
N GLY A 129 23.43 -23.86 -43.36
CA GLY A 129 24.10 -25.15 -43.56
C GLY A 129 23.39 -26.34 -42.90
N GLY A 130 22.08 -26.33 -42.83
CA GLY A 130 21.30 -27.41 -42.21
C GLY A 130 21.19 -27.32 -40.66
N LEU A 131 21.80 -26.34 -40.03
CA LEU A 131 21.63 -26.05 -38.62
C LEU A 131 20.37 -25.19 -38.41
N PRO A 132 19.53 -25.50 -37.40
CA PRO A 132 18.35 -24.71 -37.13
C PRO A 132 18.74 -23.30 -36.70
N GLY A 133 18.02 -22.28 -37.21
CA GLY A 133 18.12 -20.92 -36.71
C GLY A 133 17.67 -20.81 -35.26
N PHE A 134 18.19 -19.83 -34.55
CA PHE A 134 17.72 -19.52 -33.19
C PHE A 134 17.31 -18.07 -33.07
N SER A 135 16.34 -17.82 -32.23
CA SER A 135 15.97 -16.47 -31.80
C SER A 135 15.78 -16.44 -30.30
N GLY A 136 16.22 -15.38 -29.68
CA GLY A 136 16.05 -15.19 -28.26
C GLY A 136 15.72 -13.74 -27.95
N GLY A 137 15.03 -13.50 -26.87
CA GLY A 137 14.69 -12.16 -26.43
C GLY A 137 14.54 -12.08 -24.91
N LYS A 138 14.95 -10.98 -24.35
CA LYS A 138 14.66 -10.59 -22.97
C LYS A 138 13.60 -9.52 -23.01
N LYS A 139 12.53 -9.70 -22.24
CA LYS A 139 11.50 -8.69 -22.01
C LYS A 139 11.53 -8.30 -20.55
N THR A 140 11.72 -7.03 -20.29
CA THR A 140 11.78 -6.45 -18.96
C THR A 140 10.54 -5.61 -18.75
N PHE A 141 9.80 -5.90 -17.70
CA PHE A 141 8.64 -5.13 -17.25
C PHE A 141 9.07 -4.25 -16.10
N THR A 142 8.69 -2.98 -16.15
CA THR A 142 9.00 -1.99 -15.11
C THR A 142 7.72 -1.35 -14.62
N ALA A 143 7.68 -1.04 -13.33
CA ALA A 143 6.64 -0.23 -12.73
C ALA A 143 7.26 0.69 -11.68
N ALA A 144 6.79 1.91 -11.60
CA ALA A 144 7.14 2.82 -10.52
C ALA A 144 5.90 3.58 -10.05
N ALA A 145 5.86 3.85 -8.77
CA ALA A 145 4.82 4.64 -8.15
C ALA A 145 5.40 5.52 -7.05
N ASN A 146 4.85 6.70 -6.89
CA ASN A 146 5.07 7.54 -5.72
C ASN A 146 3.79 7.63 -4.89
N ALA A 147 3.95 7.90 -3.60
CA ALA A 147 2.85 8.12 -2.71
C ALA A 147 3.23 9.14 -1.64
N ARG A 148 2.22 9.81 -1.07
CA ARG A 148 2.38 10.77 0.02
C ARG A 148 1.20 10.70 0.98
N ILE A 149 1.47 10.95 2.26
CA ILE A 149 0.48 11.05 3.31
C ILE A 149 0.34 12.51 3.72
N ILE A 150 -0.88 12.98 3.72
CA ILE A 150 -1.27 14.34 4.09
C ILE A 150 -2.02 14.27 5.42
N ASP A 151 -1.57 15.03 6.41
CA ASP A 151 -2.32 15.27 7.65
C ASP A 151 -3.55 16.14 7.35
N THR A 152 -4.73 15.66 7.71
CA THR A 152 -5.98 16.39 7.48
C THR A 152 -6.23 17.48 8.52
N THR A 153 -5.40 17.61 9.56
CA THR A 153 -5.50 18.69 10.54
C THR A 153 -4.73 19.91 10.11
N THR A 154 -3.50 19.72 9.61
CA THR A 154 -2.59 20.79 9.21
C THR A 154 -2.55 21.02 7.71
N GLY A 155 -2.83 19.97 6.91
CA GLY A 155 -2.64 19.96 5.46
C GLY A 155 -1.20 19.69 5.03
N GLU A 156 -0.32 19.36 5.97
CA GLU A 156 1.09 19.09 5.71
C GLU A 156 1.31 17.68 5.18
N ILE A 157 2.33 17.51 4.36
CA ILE A 157 2.78 16.19 3.92
C ILE A 157 3.71 15.65 5.00
N LEU A 158 3.26 14.62 5.71
CA LEU A 158 4.03 13.98 6.78
C LEU A 158 5.00 12.91 6.25
N TRP A 159 4.67 12.32 5.12
CA TRP A 159 5.48 11.29 4.51
C TRP A 159 5.31 11.33 2.98
N ALA A 160 6.40 11.12 2.27
CA ALA A 160 6.40 10.90 0.82
C ALA A 160 7.56 9.98 0.45
N ASP A 161 7.30 9.07 -0.47
CA ASP A 161 8.31 8.14 -0.97
C ASP A 161 7.95 7.67 -2.38
N GLU A 162 8.94 7.07 -3.06
CA GLU A 162 8.79 6.45 -4.37
C GLU A 162 9.44 5.07 -4.39
N ALA A 163 8.87 4.17 -5.16
CA ALA A 163 9.44 2.84 -5.36
C ALA A 163 9.34 2.41 -6.81
N ARG A 164 10.29 1.58 -7.23
CA ARG A 164 10.37 1.00 -8.57
C ARG A 164 10.54 -0.50 -8.48
N GLY A 165 9.82 -1.23 -9.33
CA GLY A 165 9.92 -2.67 -9.49
C GLY A 165 10.27 -3.05 -10.93
N GLU A 166 10.96 -4.16 -11.07
CA GLU A 166 11.35 -4.73 -12.36
C GLU A 166 11.17 -6.25 -12.34
N ASP A 167 10.56 -6.79 -13.39
CA ASP A 167 10.51 -8.24 -13.65
C ASP A 167 11.02 -8.52 -15.07
N SER A 168 11.94 -9.45 -15.20
CA SER A 168 12.55 -9.78 -16.48
C SER A 168 12.24 -11.22 -16.90
N LYS A 169 11.77 -11.39 -18.13
CA LYS A 169 11.54 -12.70 -18.74
C LYS A 169 12.43 -12.92 -19.93
N PHE A 170 13.04 -14.09 -19.98
CA PHE A 170 13.87 -14.53 -21.09
C PHE A 170 13.14 -15.56 -21.93
N LYS A 171 13.27 -15.45 -23.25
CA LYS A 171 12.76 -16.42 -24.21
C LYS A 171 13.87 -16.91 -25.12
N LEU A 172 13.84 -18.20 -25.40
CA LEU A 172 14.68 -18.85 -26.39
C LEU A 172 13.80 -19.66 -27.34
N ASN A 173 13.93 -19.42 -28.63
CA ASN A 173 13.32 -20.21 -29.69
C ASN A 173 14.42 -20.88 -30.52
N ILE A 174 14.30 -22.18 -30.70
CA ILE A 174 15.21 -22.98 -31.52
C ILE A 174 14.37 -23.69 -32.58
N GLY A 175 14.72 -23.52 -33.86
CA GLY A 175 14.04 -24.21 -34.97
C GLY A 175 12.57 -23.83 -35.19
N GLY A 176 12.14 -22.65 -34.77
CA GLY A 176 10.74 -22.20 -34.94
C GLY A 176 9.78 -22.68 -33.86
N PHE A 177 10.23 -23.46 -32.89
CA PHE A 177 9.44 -23.86 -31.73
C PHE A 177 9.70 -22.92 -30.54
N GLY A 178 8.72 -22.13 -30.15
CA GLY A 178 8.80 -21.24 -29.01
C GLY A 178 7.50 -20.50 -28.76
N GLY A 179 7.07 -20.45 -27.51
CA GLY A 179 5.84 -19.78 -27.10
C GLY A 179 5.95 -18.27 -27.04
N GLY A 180 4.91 -17.53 -27.46
CA GLY A 180 4.78 -16.08 -27.30
C GLY A 180 4.74 -15.66 -25.81
N VAL A 181 5.24 -14.45 -25.45
CA VAL A 181 4.92 -13.84 -24.16
C VAL A 181 3.64 -13.08 -24.39
N ASP A 182 2.53 -13.64 -23.90
CA ASP A 182 1.28 -12.91 -23.85
C ASP A 182 1.39 -11.81 -22.77
N TYR A 183 0.87 -10.64 -23.06
CA TYR A 183 0.57 -9.64 -22.06
C TYR A 183 -0.59 -10.19 -21.25
N ASP A 184 -0.30 -10.50 -19.99
CA ASP A 184 -1.30 -10.95 -19.04
C ASP A 184 -1.45 -9.84 -17.99
N ASP A 185 -2.66 -9.50 -17.59
CA ASP A 185 -2.97 -8.58 -16.49
C ASP A 185 -2.21 -8.95 -15.20
N ARG A 186 -1.87 -10.23 -15.05
CA ARG A 186 -0.99 -10.74 -14.00
C ARG A 186 0.43 -10.15 -13.99
N GLN A 187 0.88 -9.55 -15.10
CA GLN A 187 2.20 -8.90 -15.12
C GLN A 187 2.19 -7.59 -14.34
N PHE A 188 1.08 -6.86 -14.35
CA PHE A 188 0.90 -5.69 -13.50
C PHE A 188 1.07 -6.07 -12.03
N ASP A 189 0.39 -7.09 -11.56
CA ASP A 189 0.47 -7.55 -10.18
C ASP A 189 1.90 -7.96 -9.79
N LYS A 190 2.63 -8.62 -10.69
CA LYS A 190 3.99 -9.07 -10.41
C LYS A 190 4.99 -7.94 -10.23
N VAL A 191 4.78 -6.81 -10.90
CA VAL A 191 5.70 -5.67 -10.87
C VAL A 191 5.21 -4.60 -9.91
N MET A 192 3.92 -4.28 -9.92
CA MET A 192 3.35 -3.20 -9.11
C MET A 192 3.18 -3.61 -7.65
N LYS A 193 2.78 -4.85 -7.38
CA LYS A 193 2.57 -5.29 -5.98
C LYS A 193 3.82 -5.18 -5.11
N PRO A 194 5.03 -5.60 -5.52
CA PRO A 194 6.25 -5.35 -4.77
C PRO A 194 6.55 -3.87 -4.55
N VAL A 195 6.25 -3.01 -5.54
CA VAL A 195 6.40 -1.55 -5.43
C VAL A 195 5.51 -1.01 -4.31
N VAL A 196 4.23 -1.38 -4.31
CA VAL A 196 3.29 -0.97 -3.27
C VAL A 196 3.68 -1.53 -1.91
N GLN A 197 4.12 -2.78 -1.83
CA GLN A 197 4.57 -3.39 -0.58
C GLN A 197 5.79 -2.66 0.01
N GLN A 198 6.72 -2.22 -0.83
CA GLN A 198 7.86 -1.41 -0.40
C GLN A 198 7.40 -0.07 0.17
N LEU A 199 6.49 0.63 -0.52
CA LEU A 199 5.93 1.90 -0.04
C LEU A 199 5.16 1.73 1.27
N VAL A 200 4.33 0.69 1.40
CA VAL A 200 3.60 0.42 2.65
C VAL A 200 4.54 0.03 3.79
N ALA A 201 5.63 -0.68 3.52
CA ALA A 201 6.66 -0.96 4.52
C ALA A 201 7.34 0.34 5.01
N SER A 202 7.63 1.27 4.10
CA SER A 202 8.16 2.61 4.43
C SER A 202 7.16 3.41 5.26
N ILE A 203 5.87 3.43 4.90
CA ILE A 203 4.79 4.05 5.69
C ILE A 203 4.71 3.44 7.11
N LYS A 204 4.87 2.11 7.21
CA LYS A 204 4.81 1.43 8.50
C LYS A 204 5.97 1.84 9.41
N ALA A 205 7.14 2.06 8.84
CA ALA A 205 8.34 2.48 9.55
C ALA A 205 8.34 3.98 9.92
N ALA A 206 7.57 4.80 9.21
CA ALA A 206 7.45 6.23 9.49
C ALA A 206 6.74 6.47 10.84
N ASP A 207 7.11 7.53 11.53
CA ASP A 207 6.45 7.99 12.74
C ASP A 207 5.28 8.92 12.33
N LEU A 208 4.05 8.38 12.35
CA LEU A 208 2.82 9.04 11.87
C LEU A 208 1.76 9.02 12.97
#